data_e83ec874d8b2301345dac0ad927c052c
#
_entry.id   e83ec874d8b2301345dac0ad927c052c
#
_cell.length_a   1.000
_cell.length_b   1.000
_cell.length_c   1.000
_cell.angle_alpha   90.00
_cell.angle_beta   90.00
_cell.angle_gamma   90.00
#
_symmetry.space_group_name_H-M   'P 1'
#
loop_
_entity.id
_entity.type
_entity.pdbx_description
1 polymer ?
#
loop_
_entity_poly.entity_id
_entity_poly.type
_entity_poly.pdbx_seq_one_letter_code
_entity_poly.pdbx_strand_id
1 'polypeptide(L)'
;MWASLYYEPPVSSMIRELKHLADLGMSRPLADLMCQNAPDWLAAEHFDFVLPMPLSKERRLKRGFNQSEALTDILAKRYGWTLLPRHAVFRRHGKPQSTLKSDERRRNIKNAFKIKAELPKACNILLIDDVFTTGSTLDELAKTLKKSEIGRAHV
;
A
#
# COMPACT_ATOMS: atom_id res chain seq x y z
N MET A 1 -5.66 -10.66 3.99
CA MET A 1 -5.20 -9.39 4.58
C MET A 1 -4.36 -9.70 5.80
N TRP A 2 -3.16 -9.12 5.90
CA TRP A 2 -2.19 -9.43 6.96
C TRP A 2 -1.52 -8.14 7.46
N ALA A 3 -1.23 -8.05 8.78
CA ALA A 3 -0.40 -7.01 9.36
C ALA A 3 0.85 -7.64 9.96
N SER A 4 2.02 -7.33 9.40
CA SER A 4 3.30 -7.89 9.85
C SER A 4 3.73 -7.38 11.24
N LEU A 5 3.30 -6.18 11.63
CA LEU A 5 3.76 -5.50 12.83
C LEU A 5 2.59 -4.79 13.53
N TYR A 6 2.63 -4.74 14.86
CA TYR A 6 1.74 -3.90 15.65
C TYR A 6 2.15 -2.43 15.56
N TYR A 7 1.17 -1.52 15.50
CA TYR A 7 1.42 -0.07 15.48
C TYR A 7 1.69 0.48 16.88
N GLU A 8 2.75 -0.01 17.51
CA GLU A 8 3.22 0.33 18.85
C GLU A 8 4.71 0.72 18.80
N PRO A 9 5.25 1.44 19.80
CA PRO A 9 6.69 1.69 19.86
C PRO A 9 7.50 0.38 19.86
N PRO A 10 8.62 0.32 19.15
CA PRO A 10 9.27 1.40 18.37
C PRO A 10 8.70 1.60 16.96
N VAL A 11 7.92 0.65 16.41
CA VAL A 11 7.42 0.66 15.02
C VAL A 11 6.61 1.91 14.71
N SER A 12 5.72 2.34 15.62
CA SER A 12 4.91 3.55 15.44
C SER A 12 5.77 4.81 15.36
N SER A 13 6.89 4.88 16.07
CA SER A 13 7.86 5.98 16.00
C SER A 13 8.58 5.98 14.65
N MET A 14 9.10 4.83 14.21
CA MET A 14 9.77 4.67 12.91
C MET A 14 8.85 5.07 11.74
N ILE A 15 7.58 4.65 11.77
CA ILE A 15 6.58 5.03 10.75
C ILE A 15 6.30 6.53 10.79
N ARG A 16 6.29 7.16 11.97
CA ARG A 16 6.09 8.60 12.13
C ARG A 16 7.28 9.38 11.57
N GLU A 17 8.50 8.95 11.84
CA GLU A 17 9.72 9.55 11.28
C GLU A 17 9.72 9.43 9.77
N LEU A 18 9.45 8.26 9.23
CA LEU A 18 9.30 8.06 7.79
C LEU A 18 8.24 8.99 7.19
N LYS A 19 7.06 9.15 7.84
CA LYS A 19 5.94 9.94 7.30
C LYS A 19 6.10 11.45 7.41
N HIS A 20 6.63 11.92 8.51
CA HIS A 20 6.58 13.34 8.87
C HIS A 20 7.92 14.04 8.80
N LEU A 21 9.00 13.31 9.04
CA LEU A 21 10.37 13.84 8.94
C LEU A 21 11.03 13.51 7.60
N ALA A 22 10.33 12.78 6.74
CA ALA A 22 10.83 12.30 5.45
C ALA A 22 12.16 11.51 5.59
N ASP A 23 12.34 10.85 6.74
CA ASP A 23 13.52 10.03 6.98
C ASP A 23 13.39 8.68 6.24
N LEU A 24 13.86 8.67 5.00
CA LEU A 24 13.90 7.46 4.18
C LEU A 24 14.81 6.36 4.77
N GLY A 25 15.71 6.70 5.70
CA GLY A 25 16.52 5.73 6.43
C GLY A 25 15.69 4.72 7.21
N MET A 26 14.48 5.12 7.66
CA MET A 26 13.56 4.22 8.36
C MET A 26 12.91 3.16 7.44
N SER A 27 12.96 3.33 6.11
CA SER A 27 12.36 2.38 5.18
C SER A 27 13.01 1.00 5.25
N ARG A 28 14.34 0.94 5.38
CA ARG A 28 15.06 -0.33 5.40
C ARG A 28 14.83 -1.12 6.71
N PRO A 29 15.00 -0.55 7.91
CA PRO A 29 14.66 -1.25 9.14
C PRO A 29 13.21 -1.73 9.20
N LEU A 30 12.24 -0.91 8.74
CA LEU A 30 10.84 -1.31 8.67
C LEU A 30 10.62 -2.48 7.71
N ALA A 31 11.22 -2.45 6.52
CA ALA A 31 11.14 -3.55 5.57
C ALA A 31 11.80 -4.83 6.11
N ASP A 32 12.91 -4.72 6.85
CA ASP A 32 13.57 -5.86 7.50
C ASP A 32 12.66 -6.49 8.56
N LEU A 33 12.00 -5.67 9.39
CA LEU A 33 11.01 -6.15 10.37
C LEU A 33 9.80 -6.80 9.69
N MET A 34 9.31 -6.24 8.58
CA MET A 34 8.23 -6.86 7.81
C MET A 34 8.61 -8.23 7.26
N CYS A 35 9.85 -8.40 6.79
CA CYS A 35 10.34 -9.69 6.32
C CYS A 35 10.49 -10.72 7.44
N GLN A 36 10.95 -10.30 8.62
CA GLN A 36 11.07 -11.19 9.79
C GLN A 36 9.71 -11.68 10.30
N ASN A 37 8.65 -10.91 10.07
CA ASN A 37 7.29 -11.21 10.47
C ASN A 37 6.38 -11.44 9.25
N ALA A 38 6.94 -11.95 8.17
CA ALA A 38 6.18 -12.30 6.98
C ALA A 38 5.29 -13.53 7.26
N PRO A 39 4.05 -13.58 6.72
CA PRO A 39 3.19 -14.73 6.89
C PRO A 39 3.67 -15.90 6.01
N ASP A 40 3.43 -17.14 6.45
CA ASP A 40 3.85 -18.35 5.75
C ASP A 40 3.31 -18.43 4.32
N TRP A 41 2.09 -17.97 4.09
CA TRP A 41 1.47 -17.96 2.76
C TRP A 41 2.23 -17.07 1.74
N LEU A 42 3.01 -16.09 2.20
CA LEU A 42 3.75 -15.19 1.32
C LEU A 42 4.80 -15.93 0.47
N ALA A 43 5.40 -16.98 1.03
CA ALA A 43 6.35 -17.83 0.33
C ALA A 43 5.66 -18.89 -0.57
N ALA A 44 4.41 -19.25 -0.26
CA ALA A 44 3.66 -20.26 -0.98
C ALA A 44 2.86 -19.70 -2.18
N GLU A 45 2.57 -18.41 -2.19
CA GLU A 45 1.77 -17.76 -3.22
C GLU A 45 2.66 -17.11 -4.30
N HIS A 46 2.21 -17.21 -5.55
CA HIS A 46 2.83 -16.50 -6.67
C HIS A 46 2.12 -15.17 -6.94
N PHE A 47 2.89 -14.10 -7.03
CA PHE A 47 2.39 -12.77 -7.39
C PHE A 47 3.02 -12.33 -8.71
N ASP A 48 2.17 -12.00 -9.69
CA ASP A 48 2.59 -11.44 -10.96
C ASP A 48 3.13 -10.02 -10.78
N PHE A 49 2.49 -9.28 -9.87
CA PHE A 49 2.87 -7.90 -9.54
C PHE A 49 2.74 -7.59 -8.06
N VAL A 50 3.52 -6.62 -7.61
CA VAL A 50 3.33 -5.97 -6.32
C VAL A 50 2.99 -4.49 -6.55
N LEU A 51 2.01 -3.99 -5.81
CA LEU A 51 1.50 -2.62 -5.90
C LEU A 51 1.56 -1.95 -4.53
N PRO A 52 2.39 -0.91 -4.35
CA PRO A 52 2.32 -0.05 -3.17
C PRO A 52 1.01 0.73 -3.15
N MET A 53 0.45 0.97 -1.96
CA MET A 53 -0.73 1.81 -1.81
C MET A 53 -0.52 3.17 -2.48
N PRO A 54 -1.32 3.53 -3.51
CA PRO A 54 -1.15 4.80 -4.21
C PRO A 54 -1.43 6.00 -3.29
N LEU A 55 -0.58 7.01 -3.36
CA LEU A 55 -0.76 8.29 -2.70
C LEU A 55 -1.39 9.29 -3.67
N SER A 56 -2.31 10.17 -3.19
CA SER A 56 -2.84 11.23 -4.06
C SER A 56 -1.73 12.21 -4.44
N LYS A 57 -1.89 12.88 -5.60
CA LYS A 57 -0.92 13.85 -6.12
C LYS A 57 -0.60 14.94 -5.08
N GLU A 58 -1.62 15.45 -4.42
CA GLU A 58 -1.50 16.52 -3.42
C GLU A 58 -0.70 16.06 -2.19
N ARG A 59 -0.96 14.84 -1.72
CA ARG A 59 -0.21 14.26 -0.60
C ARG A 59 1.23 13.97 -0.99
N ARG A 60 1.45 13.50 -2.23
CA ARG A 60 2.80 13.27 -2.76
C ARG A 60 3.60 14.57 -2.85
N LEU A 61 2.99 15.65 -3.36
CA LEU A 61 3.61 16.97 -3.41
C LEU A 61 3.93 17.51 -2.01
N LYS A 62 3.02 17.32 -1.04
CA LYS A 62 3.22 17.77 0.35
C LYS A 62 4.33 16.97 1.05
N ARG A 63 4.45 15.68 0.80
CA ARG A 63 5.40 14.78 1.49
C ARG A 63 6.71 14.57 0.74
N GLY A 64 6.74 14.87 -0.56
CA GLY A 64 7.89 14.62 -1.43
C GLY A 64 8.00 13.17 -1.93
N PHE A 65 7.43 12.19 -1.23
CA PHE A 65 7.53 10.76 -1.55
C PHE A 65 6.30 9.98 -1.08
N ASN A 66 6.25 8.68 -1.42
CA ASN A 66 5.24 7.73 -0.95
C ASN A 66 5.91 6.66 -0.07
N GLN A 67 5.50 6.56 1.18
CA GLN A 67 6.04 5.63 2.17
C GLN A 67 5.87 4.17 1.74
N SER A 68 4.65 3.84 1.28
CA SER A 68 4.35 2.48 0.82
C SER A 68 5.22 2.11 -0.40
N GLU A 69 5.56 3.07 -1.30
CA GLU A 69 6.50 2.83 -2.40
C GLU A 69 7.91 2.54 -1.87
N ALA A 70 8.42 3.34 -0.92
CA ALA A 70 9.76 3.16 -0.37
C ALA A 70 9.92 1.77 0.29
N LEU A 71 8.91 1.31 1.02
CA LEU A 71 8.88 -0.04 1.60
C LEU A 71 8.79 -1.11 0.51
N THR A 72 7.86 -0.94 -0.44
CA THR A 72 7.63 -1.91 -1.51
C THR A 72 8.84 -2.09 -2.40
N ASP A 73 9.58 -1.02 -2.73
CA ASP A 73 10.80 -1.07 -3.54
C ASP A 73 11.88 -1.96 -2.89
N ILE A 74 12.01 -1.92 -1.57
CA ILE A 74 12.95 -2.76 -0.81
C ILE A 74 12.49 -4.21 -0.80
N LEU A 75 11.20 -4.43 -0.48
CA LEU A 75 10.61 -5.77 -0.42
C LEU A 75 10.65 -6.45 -1.80
N ALA A 76 10.29 -5.73 -2.87
CA ALA A 76 10.31 -6.23 -4.23
C ALA A 76 11.71 -6.70 -4.65
N LYS A 77 12.75 -5.93 -4.31
CA LYS A 77 14.16 -6.34 -4.56
C LYS A 77 14.53 -7.60 -3.79
N ARG A 78 14.07 -7.72 -2.53
CA ARG A 78 14.40 -8.86 -1.67
C ARG A 78 13.73 -10.15 -2.13
N TYR A 79 12.46 -10.08 -2.54
CA TYR A 79 11.68 -11.24 -2.96
C TYR A 79 11.67 -11.49 -4.48
N GLY A 80 12.32 -10.63 -5.27
CA GLY A 80 12.32 -10.74 -6.74
C GLY A 80 10.96 -10.42 -7.38
N TRP A 81 10.11 -9.62 -6.71
CA TRP A 81 8.79 -9.28 -7.23
C TRP A 81 8.82 -8.20 -8.29
N THR A 82 7.93 -8.29 -9.26
CA THR A 82 7.74 -7.28 -10.30
C THR A 82 6.82 -6.16 -9.79
N LEU A 83 7.32 -4.92 -9.83
CA LEU A 83 6.53 -3.74 -9.48
C LEU A 83 5.52 -3.42 -10.57
N LEU A 84 4.26 -3.21 -10.20
CA LEU A 84 3.29 -2.63 -11.11
C LEU A 84 3.69 -1.18 -11.43
N PRO A 85 3.61 -0.72 -12.69
CA PRO A 85 3.98 0.65 -13.05
C PRO A 85 3.26 1.69 -12.19
N ARG A 86 3.99 2.66 -11.63
CA ARG A 86 3.46 3.66 -10.68
C ARG A 86 2.30 4.49 -11.21
N HIS A 87 2.20 4.63 -12.54
CA HIS A 87 1.10 5.34 -13.20
C HIS A 87 -0.12 4.46 -13.50
N ALA A 88 -0.04 3.16 -13.25
CA ALA A 88 -1.13 2.22 -13.55
C ALA A 88 -2.37 2.49 -12.71
N VAL A 89 -2.19 2.87 -11.45
CA VAL A 89 -3.27 3.17 -10.52
C VAL A 89 -3.13 4.57 -9.95
N PHE A 90 -4.18 5.35 -10.08
CA PHE A 90 -4.25 6.71 -9.58
C PHE A 90 -5.20 6.81 -8.39
N ARG A 91 -4.79 7.53 -7.34
CA ARG A 91 -5.64 7.87 -6.18
C ARG A 91 -6.13 9.31 -6.29
N ARG A 92 -7.44 9.49 -6.25
CA ARG A 92 -8.06 10.81 -6.18
C ARG A 92 -7.76 11.48 -4.84
N HIS A 93 -7.71 12.80 -4.84
CA HIS A 93 -7.65 13.56 -3.59
C HIS A 93 -8.96 13.38 -2.81
N GLY A 94 -8.85 13.16 -1.52
CA GLY A 94 -9.97 13.09 -0.60
C GLY A 94 -9.61 13.80 0.71
N LYS A 95 -10.61 14.18 1.49
CA LYS A 95 -10.40 14.81 2.81
C LYS A 95 -9.48 13.92 3.67
N PRO A 96 -8.61 14.50 4.53
CA PRO A 96 -7.78 13.72 5.44
C PRO A 96 -8.64 12.80 6.31
N GLN A 97 -8.32 11.52 6.36
CA GLN A 97 -9.13 10.54 7.12
C GLN A 97 -9.12 10.80 8.63
N SER A 98 -8.07 11.45 9.14
CA SER A 98 -7.96 11.85 10.55
C SER A 98 -9.02 12.85 11.00
N THR A 99 -9.63 13.59 10.05
CA THR A 99 -10.66 14.60 10.33
C THR A 99 -12.08 14.09 10.14
N LEU A 100 -12.27 12.83 9.73
CA LEU A 100 -13.58 12.28 9.37
C LEU A 100 -14.06 11.25 10.37
N LYS A 101 -15.39 11.22 10.64
CA LYS A 101 -16.06 10.15 11.37
C LYS A 101 -16.06 8.85 10.55
N SER A 102 -16.34 7.71 11.20
CA SER A 102 -16.25 6.38 10.59
C SER A 102 -17.04 6.25 9.27
N ASP A 103 -18.28 6.71 9.23
CA ASP A 103 -19.14 6.63 8.04
C ASP A 103 -18.68 7.57 6.92
N GLU A 104 -18.18 8.74 7.30
CA GLU A 104 -17.60 9.70 6.34
C GLU A 104 -16.29 9.15 5.77
N ARG A 105 -15.48 8.42 6.55
CA ARG A 105 -14.28 7.73 6.06
C ARG A 105 -14.62 6.72 4.97
N ARG A 106 -15.65 5.90 5.17
CA ARG A 106 -16.12 4.93 4.17
C ARG A 106 -16.60 5.60 2.88
N ARG A 107 -17.35 6.72 2.96
CA ARG A 107 -17.81 7.49 1.81
C ARG A 107 -16.65 8.18 1.08
N ASN A 108 -15.69 8.71 1.82
CA ASN A 108 -14.51 9.40 1.27
C ASN A 108 -13.56 8.46 0.51
N ILE A 109 -13.57 7.15 0.86
CA ILE A 109 -12.73 6.14 0.21
C ILE A 109 -13.42 5.57 -1.03
N LYS A 110 -14.76 5.56 -1.08
CA LYS A 110 -15.51 5.02 -2.22
C LYS A 110 -15.12 5.73 -3.52
N ASN A 111 -14.74 4.92 -4.52
CA ASN A 111 -14.24 5.41 -5.82
C ASN A 111 -12.95 6.26 -5.71
N ALA A 112 -12.16 6.08 -4.66
CA ALA A 112 -10.90 6.81 -4.48
C ALA A 112 -9.82 6.44 -5.51
N PHE A 113 -9.93 5.27 -6.14
CA PHE A 113 -8.94 4.78 -7.09
C PHE A 113 -9.49 4.75 -8.52
N LYS A 114 -8.59 4.95 -9.47
CA LYS A 114 -8.85 4.82 -10.91
C LYS A 114 -7.68 4.12 -11.57
N ILE A 115 -7.95 3.07 -12.34
CA ILE A 115 -6.95 2.39 -13.15
C ILE A 115 -6.79 3.17 -14.44
N LYS A 116 -5.54 3.41 -14.83
CA LYS A 116 -5.17 4.17 -16.03
C LYS A 116 -4.40 3.37 -17.07
N ALA A 117 -3.81 2.25 -16.68
CA ALA A 117 -3.09 1.36 -17.57
C ALA A 117 -3.95 0.13 -17.88
N GLU A 118 -3.76 -0.46 -19.03
CA GLU A 118 -4.22 -1.81 -19.29
C GLU A 118 -3.39 -2.77 -18.41
N LEU A 119 -4.09 -3.53 -17.59
CA LEU A 119 -3.49 -4.52 -16.72
C LEU A 119 -3.72 -5.91 -17.32
N PRO A 120 -2.77 -6.85 -17.18
CA PRO A 120 -2.99 -8.21 -17.61
C PRO A 120 -4.22 -8.81 -16.94
N LYS A 121 -5.03 -9.52 -17.72
CA LYS A 121 -6.20 -10.24 -17.18
C LYS A 121 -5.74 -11.40 -16.30
N ALA A 122 -6.54 -11.70 -15.29
CA ALA A 122 -6.34 -12.83 -14.38
C ALA A 122 -4.99 -12.84 -13.62
N CYS A 123 -4.33 -11.69 -13.43
CA CYS A 123 -3.08 -11.61 -12.66
C CYS A 123 -3.33 -11.54 -11.14
N ASN A 124 -2.35 -12.03 -10.37
CA ASN A 124 -2.32 -11.94 -8.92
C ASN A 124 -1.49 -10.72 -8.50
N ILE A 125 -2.08 -9.83 -7.71
CA ILE A 125 -1.42 -8.60 -7.24
C ILE A 125 -1.33 -8.59 -5.73
N LEU A 126 -0.12 -8.43 -5.19
CA LEU A 126 0.12 -8.17 -3.77
C LEU A 126 0.04 -6.66 -3.51
N LEU A 127 -0.82 -6.25 -2.59
CA LEU A 127 -0.96 -4.85 -2.17
C LEU A 127 -0.16 -4.60 -0.90
N ILE A 128 0.66 -3.54 -0.88
CA ILE A 128 1.48 -3.17 0.29
C ILE A 128 1.13 -1.77 0.75
N ASP A 129 0.86 -1.63 2.05
CA ASP A 129 0.63 -0.33 2.71
C ASP A 129 1.51 -0.21 3.96
N ASP A 130 1.75 1.02 4.41
CA ASP A 130 2.59 1.32 5.57
C ASP A 130 1.83 1.22 6.91
N VAL A 131 0.52 1.44 6.92
CA VAL A 131 -0.33 1.33 8.12
C VAL A 131 -1.69 0.77 7.80
N PHE A 132 -1.98 -0.34 8.42
CA PHE A 132 -3.29 -0.97 8.41
C PHE A 132 -4.10 -0.56 9.65
N THR A 133 -5.31 -0.02 9.44
CA THR A 133 -6.25 0.28 10.53
C THR A 133 -7.52 -0.55 10.37
N THR A 134 -8.44 -0.12 9.53
CA THR A 134 -9.70 -0.83 9.22
C THR A 134 -9.63 -1.62 7.93
N GLY A 135 -8.56 -1.51 7.16
CA GLY A 135 -8.42 -2.11 5.85
C GLY A 135 -9.26 -1.47 4.73
N SER A 136 -10.13 -0.52 5.06
CA SER A 136 -11.08 0.05 4.09
C SER A 136 -10.42 0.62 2.83
N THR A 137 -9.21 1.16 2.94
CA THR A 137 -8.46 1.71 1.79
C THR A 137 -7.95 0.59 0.89
N LEU A 138 -7.39 -0.47 1.48
CA LEU A 138 -6.92 -1.66 0.77
C LEU A 138 -8.08 -2.41 0.11
N ASP A 139 -9.21 -2.55 0.81
CA ASP A 139 -10.43 -3.14 0.27
C ASP A 139 -10.96 -2.39 -0.95
N GLU A 140 -10.99 -1.07 -0.90
CA GLU A 140 -11.46 -0.26 -2.04
C GLU A 140 -10.51 -0.35 -3.23
N LEU A 141 -9.19 -0.39 -2.99
CA LEU A 141 -8.19 -0.62 -4.02
C LEU A 141 -8.37 -2.01 -4.64
N ALA A 142 -8.48 -3.05 -3.83
CA ALA A 142 -8.70 -4.42 -4.28
C ALA A 142 -10.00 -4.56 -5.10
N LYS A 143 -11.10 -3.94 -4.64
CA LYS A 143 -12.37 -3.88 -5.40
C LYS A 143 -12.21 -3.18 -6.75
N THR A 144 -11.46 -2.08 -6.78
CA THR A 144 -11.22 -1.33 -8.02
C THR A 144 -10.41 -2.15 -9.02
N LEU A 145 -9.38 -2.85 -8.54
CA LEU A 145 -8.57 -3.75 -9.35
C LEU A 145 -9.42 -4.91 -9.90
N LYS A 146 -10.19 -5.60 -9.04
CA LYS A 146 -11.06 -6.72 -9.45
C LYS A 146 -12.08 -6.33 -10.51
N LYS A 147 -12.64 -5.12 -10.47
CA LYS A 147 -13.57 -4.61 -11.50
C LYS A 147 -12.91 -4.43 -12.87
N SER A 148 -11.61 -4.38 -12.94
CA SER A 148 -10.84 -4.26 -14.19
C SER A 148 -10.38 -5.62 -14.72
N GLU A 149 -11.10 -6.70 -14.38
CA GLU A 149 -10.83 -8.08 -14.80
C GLU A 149 -9.48 -8.66 -14.34
N ILE A 150 -8.88 -8.07 -13.32
CA ILE A 150 -7.71 -8.62 -12.65
C ILE A 150 -8.16 -9.83 -11.80
N GLY A 151 -7.42 -10.94 -11.83
CA GLY A 151 -7.82 -12.19 -11.21
C GLY A 151 -7.93 -12.10 -9.67
N ARG A 152 -6.81 -11.90 -8.97
CA ARG A 152 -6.76 -11.83 -7.49
C ARG A 152 -5.95 -10.62 -7.03
N ALA A 153 -6.42 -9.98 -5.95
CA ALA A 153 -5.67 -8.97 -5.21
C ALA A 153 -5.51 -9.46 -3.77
N HIS A 154 -4.27 -9.68 -3.33
CA HIS A 154 -3.91 -10.07 -1.98
C HIS A 154 -3.48 -8.85 -1.17
N VAL A 155 -3.86 -8.81 0.11
CA VAL A 155 -3.60 -7.70 1.03
C VAL A 155 -3.00 -8.23 2.31
#